data_b13d6984014b4f4afba7c5907fd89878
#
_entry.id   b13d6984014b4f4afba7c5907fd89878
#
_cell.length_a   1.000
_cell.length_b   1.000
_cell.length_c   1.000
_cell.angle_alpha   90.00
_cell.angle_beta   90.00
_cell.angle_gamma   90.00
#
_symmetry.space_group_name_H-M   'P 1'
#
loop_
_entity.id
_entity.type
_entity.pdbx_description
1 polymer ?
#
loop_
_entity_poly.entity_id
_entity_poly.type
_entity_poly.pdbx_seq_one_letter_code
_entity_poly.pdbx_strand_id
1 'polypeptide(L)'
;MTITLIILIITVAMFIWGKVRADIVALTALAALLVFGILTPAEALAGFSSPIVVMMIGLFVVGGAIMQTGLAKLTGNKLMALSRGNETITFLLVMLVTSFIGAFVSNTGTVALMMPIIMSLAAGSGMQSSRFLMPLAFAGSLGGMLTLIGTPPNLVIDEVLTEAGFKPLAFFSFFPVGIIVIAIGIIVLMPLSKIFLSRKQSGKKKKTKSLDDLVDEYRLLDNLHRYIVPSNRTFAAKDENGEPMNIVGKTLKELSIQKKYGVSIIEIRNEKKSRLGLVQDVNQNMAKSSSTIQEHDILYIIGDEQKMQRFAQDYGLRRMKDVKIDFYDLGLTEIVVMPTSNFAGLRIGEANLRKRFGINVLGVKRGGGSSSSEGGRGGNEYITDNLIATKLHVGEMLLVQGEWTNLTHLTADTTNWVVLDQPEKVADKVLLDYKAPVATAIMLLMIAMMVFDFIPVAPVTAVIIAGLLTVFAGCFRNVEAAYKTINWESIVLIAAMMPM
;
A
#
# COMPACT_ATOMS: atom_id res chain seq x y z
N MET A 1 -36.23 24.29 -22.76
CA MET A 1 -34.95 24.92 -23.16
C MET A 1 -34.48 25.99 -22.19
N THR A 2 -35.24 27.05 -21.87
CA THR A 2 -34.77 28.15 -21.01
C THR A 2 -34.42 27.70 -19.58
N ILE A 3 -35.25 26.85 -18.96
CA ILE A 3 -35.02 26.32 -17.61
C ILE A 3 -33.78 25.42 -17.58
N THR A 4 -33.58 24.56 -18.59
CA THR A 4 -32.40 23.72 -18.74
C THR A 4 -31.11 24.55 -18.80
N LEU A 5 -31.13 25.62 -19.59
CA LEU A 5 -30.00 26.53 -19.76
C LEU A 5 -29.67 27.28 -18.43
N ILE A 6 -30.69 27.67 -17.67
CA ILE A 6 -30.53 28.31 -16.36
C ILE A 6 -29.88 27.29 -15.37
N ILE A 7 -30.40 26.06 -15.32
CA ILE A 7 -29.84 25.01 -14.45
C ILE A 7 -28.38 24.76 -14.84
N LEU A 8 -28.07 24.67 -16.14
CA LEU A 8 -26.72 24.47 -16.63
C LEU A 8 -25.77 25.60 -16.17
N ILE A 9 -26.19 26.87 -16.36
CA ILE A 9 -25.39 28.04 -15.97
C ILE A 9 -25.14 28.02 -14.45
N ILE A 10 -26.16 27.73 -13.63
CA ILE A 10 -26.00 27.63 -12.17
C ILE A 10 -25.07 26.51 -11.83
N THR A 11 -25.18 25.37 -12.46
CA THR A 11 -24.30 24.19 -12.23
C THR A 11 -22.84 24.54 -12.54
N VAL A 12 -22.57 25.16 -13.67
CA VAL A 12 -21.23 25.62 -14.06
C VAL A 12 -20.70 26.66 -13.06
N ALA A 13 -21.54 27.62 -12.65
CA ALA A 13 -21.16 28.61 -11.66
C ALA A 13 -20.82 27.98 -10.30
N MET A 14 -21.55 26.94 -9.88
CA MET A 14 -21.27 26.20 -8.65
C MET A 14 -19.95 25.38 -8.75
N PHE A 15 -19.67 24.80 -9.89
CA PHE A 15 -18.37 24.12 -10.14
C PHE A 15 -17.21 25.12 -10.07
N ILE A 16 -17.34 26.30 -10.66
CA ILE A 16 -16.33 27.36 -10.59
C ILE A 16 -16.14 27.88 -9.15
N TRP A 17 -17.24 27.99 -8.41
CA TRP A 17 -17.18 28.45 -7.00
C TRP A 17 -16.40 27.44 -6.08
N GLY A 18 -16.42 26.15 -6.38
CA GLY A 18 -15.58 25.13 -5.78
C GLY A 18 -15.75 24.87 -4.27
N LYS A 19 -16.77 25.45 -3.62
CA LYS A 19 -17.03 25.23 -2.18
C LYS A 19 -17.85 24.00 -1.88
N VAL A 20 -18.60 23.52 -2.88
CA VAL A 20 -19.44 22.33 -2.77
C VAL A 20 -18.79 21.23 -3.60
N ARG A 21 -18.83 19.99 -3.11
CA ARG A 21 -18.29 18.84 -3.85
C ARG A 21 -19.00 18.68 -5.20
N ALA A 22 -18.24 18.30 -6.21
CA ALA A 22 -18.73 18.24 -7.59
C ALA A 22 -19.87 17.21 -7.78
N ASP A 23 -19.80 16.06 -7.10
CA ASP A 23 -20.85 15.04 -7.13
C ASP A 23 -22.19 15.56 -6.57
N ILE A 24 -22.16 16.35 -5.49
CA ILE A 24 -23.36 16.96 -4.88
C ILE A 24 -23.96 17.99 -5.84
N VAL A 25 -23.13 18.82 -6.48
CA VAL A 25 -23.59 19.80 -7.47
C VAL A 25 -24.29 19.10 -8.64
N ALA A 26 -23.68 18.03 -9.18
CA ALA A 26 -24.25 17.25 -10.27
C ALA A 26 -25.58 16.58 -9.88
N LEU A 27 -25.66 15.97 -8.71
CA LEU A 27 -26.91 15.37 -8.20
C LEU A 27 -27.99 16.42 -7.97
N THR A 28 -27.62 17.62 -7.50
CA THR A 28 -28.58 18.72 -7.31
C THR A 28 -29.12 19.20 -8.66
N ALA A 29 -28.26 19.30 -9.68
CA ALA A 29 -28.67 19.65 -11.04
C ALA A 29 -29.62 18.60 -11.63
N LEU A 30 -29.28 17.30 -11.48
CA LEU A 30 -30.13 16.19 -11.92
C LEU A 30 -31.50 16.20 -11.22
N ALA A 31 -31.51 16.44 -9.89
CA ALA A 31 -32.74 16.55 -9.12
C ALA A 31 -33.60 17.76 -9.60
N ALA A 32 -32.95 18.88 -9.90
CA ALA A 32 -33.67 20.04 -10.46
C ALA A 32 -34.32 19.71 -11.82
N LEU A 33 -33.60 19.02 -12.71
CA LEU A 33 -34.17 18.59 -14.01
C LEU A 33 -35.36 17.66 -13.86
N LEU A 34 -35.35 16.76 -12.85
CA LEU A 34 -36.48 15.90 -12.51
C LEU A 34 -37.67 16.70 -11.97
N VAL A 35 -37.43 17.61 -11.00
CA VAL A 35 -38.48 18.41 -10.35
C VAL A 35 -39.17 19.32 -11.37
N PHE A 36 -38.43 19.90 -12.31
CA PHE A 36 -38.99 20.72 -13.37
C PHE A 36 -39.59 19.94 -14.53
N GLY A 37 -39.61 18.60 -14.44
CA GLY A 37 -40.19 17.72 -15.45
C GLY A 37 -39.49 17.75 -16.82
N ILE A 38 -38.19 18.09 -16.82
CA ILE A 38 -37.37 18.15 -18.04
C ILE A 38 -36.91 16.74 -18.40
N LEU A 39 -36.56 15.92 -17.38
CA LEU A 39 -36.20 14.52 -17.53
C LEU A 39 -37.23 13.63 -16.83
N THR A 40 -37.48 12.48 -17.38
CA THR A 40 -38.20 11.40 -16.69
C THR A 40 -37.25 10.69 -15.72
N PRO A 41 -37.73 9.97 -14.70
CA PRO A 41 -36.89 9.19 -13.81
C PRO A 41 -36.03 8.16 -14.55
N ALA A 42 -36.51 7.56 -15.62
CA ALA A 42 -35.79 6.61 -16.43
C ALA A 42 -34.59 7.29 -17.16
N GLU A 43 -34.82 8.43 -17.78
CA GLU A 43 -33.74 9.22 -18.43
C GLU A 43 -32.73 9.73 -17.45
N ALA A 44 -33.15 10.23 -16.28
CA ALA A 44 -32.27 10.72 -15.25
C ALA A 44 -31.34 9.61 -14.68
N LEU A 45 -31.83 8.38 -14.58
CA LEU A 45 -31.07 7.23 -14.09
C LEU A 45 -30.28 6.52 -15.20
N ALA A 46 -30.53 6.82 -16.47
CA ALA A 46 -29.81 6.18 -17.58
C ALA A 46 -28.30 6.35 -17.49
N GLY A 47 -27.82 7.51 -17.05
CA GLY A 47 -26.39 7.74 -16.86
C GLY A 47 -25.74 6.78 -15.86
N PHE A 48 -26.44 6.37 -14.80
CA PHE A 48 -25.91 5.43 -13.80
C PHE A 48 -25.83 3.99 -14.33
N SER A 49 -26.59 3.64 -15.37
CA SER A 49 -26.53 2.34 -16.05
C SER A 49 -25.67 2.38 -17.32
N SER A 50 -25.02 3.51 -17.62
CA SER A 50 -24.15 3.63 -18.78
C SER A 50 -22.96 2.65 -18.71
N PRO A 51 -22.64 1.99 -19.85
CA PRO A 51 -21.44 1.15 -19.97
C PRO A 51 -20.16 1.85 -19.55
N ILE A 52 -20.04 3.17 -19.76
CA ILE A 52 -18.87 3.96 -19.36
C ILE A 52 -18.71 4.02 -17.85
N VAL A 53 -19.79 4.24 -17.11
CA VAL A 53 -19.77 4.29 -15.66
C VAL A 53 -19.30 2.95 -15.08
N VAL A 54 -19.81 1.85 -15.62
CA VAL A 54 -19.39 0.49 -15.23
C VAL A 54 -17.91 0.25 -15.58
N MET A 55 -17.49 0.68 -16.78
CA MET A 55 -16.10 0.55 -17.22
C MET A 55 -15.16 1.37 -16.32
N MET A 56 -15.53 2.58 -15.94
CA MET A 56 -14.74 3.42 -15.03
C MET A 56 -14.55 2.76 -13.66
N ILE A 57 -15.60 2.14 -13.10
CA ILE A 57 -15.49 1.39 -11.83
C ILE A 57 -14.43 0.31 -11.96
N GLY A 58 -14.50 -0.51 -13.00
CA GLY A 58 -13.52 -1.57 -13.22
C GLY A 58 -12.10 -1.05 -13.46
N LEU A 59 -11.93 0.06 -14.20
CA LEU A 59 -10.63 0.70 -14.41
C LEU A 59 -10.02 1.25 -13.10
N PHE A 60 -10.83 1.82 -12.21
CA PHE A 60 -10.34 2.23 -10.89
C PHE A 60 -9.87 1.02 -10.08
N VAL A 61 -10.55 -0.11 -10.16
CA VAL A 61 -10.13 -1.34 -9.47
C VAL A 61 -8.81 -1.87 -10.07
N VAL A 62 -8.70 -1.99 -11.39
CA VAL A 62 -7.45 -2.45 -12.03
C VAL A 62 -6.29 -1.49 -11.74
N GLY A 63 -6.52 -0.18 -11.86
CA GLY A 63 -5.53 0.84 -11.51
C GLY A 63 -5.11 0.78 -10.04
N GLY A 64 -6.07 0.56 -9.14
CA GLY A 64 -5.83 0.36 -7.71
C GLY A 64 -4.99 -0.88 -7.41
N ALA A 65 -5.21 -1.99 -8.14
CA ALA A 65 -4.39 -3.19 -8.02
C ALA A 65 -2.92 -2.93 -8.41
N ILE A 66 -2.67 -2.16 -9.46
CA ILE A 66 -1.32 -1.75 -9.87
C ILE A 66 -0.65 -0.90 -8.77
N MET A 67 -1.43 -0.03 -8.12
CA MET A 67 -0.93 0.78 -7.00
C MET A 67 -0.59 -0.09 -5.79
N GLN A 68 -1.47 -0.99 -5.38
CA GLN A 68 -1.28 -1.84 -4.19
C GLN A 68 -0.20 -2.90 -4.37
N THR A 69 0.02 -3.38 -5.58
CA THR A 69 1.09 -4.34 -5.87
C THR A 69 2.47 -3.70 -6.05
N GLY A 70 2.60 -2.38 -5.92
CA GLY A 70 3.90 -1.70 -5.89
C GLY A 70 4.68 -1.74 -7.20
N LEU A 71 4.02 -1.99 -8.34
CA LEU A 71 4.65 -1.97 -9.66
C LEU A 71 5.44 -0.68 -9.88
N ALA A 72 4.94 0.43 -9.36
CA ALA A 72 5.62 1.70 -9.45
C ALA A 72 6.86 1.80 -8.56
N LYS A 73 6.90 1.14 -7.41
CA LYS A 73 8.11 1.07 -6.58
C LYS A 73 9.23 0.34 -7.33
N LEU A 74 8.90 -0.75 -8.01
CA LEU A 74 9.84 -1.48 -8.88
C LEU A 74 10.35 -0.60 -10.02
N THR A 75 9.44 0.16 -10.65
CA THR A 75 9.77 1.10 -11.71
C THR A 75 10.64 2.24 -11.19
N GLY A 76 10.32 2.81 -10.03
CA GLY A 76 11.09 3.87 -9.38
C GLY A 76 12.53 3.48 -9.06
N ASN A 77 12.76 2.28 -8.55
CA ASN A 77 14.10 1.76 -8.27
C ASN A 77 14.95 1.63 -9.55
N LYS A 78 14.35 1.16 -10.64
CA LYS A 78 15.01 1.11 -11.96
C LYS A 78 15.30 2.52 -12.49
N LEU A 79 14.41 3.46 -12.29
CA LEU A 79 14.58 4.86 -12.63
C LEU A 79 15.79 5.49 -11.93
N MET A 80 15.95 5.21 -10.62
CA MET A 80 17.12 5.66 -9.84
C MET A 80 18.43 5.15 -10.45
N ALA A 81 18.48 3.89 -10.79
CA ALA A 81 19.66 3.28 -11.40
C ALA A 81 20.00 3.90 -12.77
N LEU A 82 18.98 4.23 -13.59
CA LEU A 82 19.18 4.85 -14.90
C LEU A 82 19.57 6.34 -14.84
N SER A 83 19.10 7.08 -13.85
CA SER A 83 19.30 8.53 -13.77
C SER A 83 20.74 8.93 -13.45
N ARG A 84 21.54 8.04 -12.85
CA ARG A 84 22.95 8.24 -12.48
C ARG A 84 23.23 9.58 -11.77
N GLY A 85 22.24 10.15 -11.08
CA GLY A 85 22.36 11.44 -10.40
C GLY A 85 22.30 12.69 -11.31
N ASN A 86 22.02 12.51 -12.60
CA ASN A 86 21.84 13.64 -13.52
C ASN A 86 20.40 14.19 -13.42
N GLU A 87 20.27 15.44 -12.99
CA GLU A 87 18.98 16.08 -12.75
C GLU A 87 18.09 16.17 -14.01
N THR A 88 18.67 16.43 -15.15
CA THR A 88 17.94 16.53 -16.43
C THR A 88 17.42 15.16 -16.86
N ILE A 89 18.25 14.12 -16.74
CA ILE A 89 17.85 12.75 -17.05
C ILE A 89 16.77 12.29 -16.07
N THR A 90 16.91 12.60 -14.78
CA THR A 90 15.90 12.32 -13.76
C THR A 90 14.56 12.96 -14.09
N PHE A 91 14.57 14.26 -14.47
CA PHE A 91 13.36 14.97 -14.86
C PHE A 91 12.65 14.29 -16.05
N LEU A 92 13.41 13.99 -17.10
CA LEU A 92 12.89 13.35 -18.30
C LEU A 92 12.31 11.97 -18.01
N LEU A 93 13.03 11.16 -17.23
CA LEU A 93 12.56 9.84 -16.81
C LEU A 93 11.29 9.92 -15.95
N VAL A 94 11.24 10.86 -15.00
CA VAL A 94 10.04 11.09 -14.17
C VAL A 94 8.86 11.46 -15.06
N MET A 95 9.01 12.39 -16.00
CA MET A 95 7.95 12.79 -16.91
C MET A 95 7.45 11.62 -17.77
N LEU A 96 8.36 10.88 -18.41
CA LEU A 96 8.02 9.77 -19.32
C LEU A 96 7.35 8.61 -18.57
N VAL A 97 7.93 8.18 -17.43
CA VAL A 97 7.38 7.05 -16.67
C VAL A 97 6.05 7.41 -16.03
N THR A 98 5.93 8.62 -15.48
CA THR A 98 4.67 9.08 -14.92
C THR A 98 3.58 9.16 -15.99
N SER A 99 3.89 9.70 -17.18
CA SER A 99 2.94 9.75 -18.28
C SER A 99 2.56 8.35 -18.78
N PHE A 100 3.52 7.42 -18.83
CA PHE A 100 3.22 6.04 -19.18
C PHE A 100 2.29 5.36 -18.16
N ILE A 101 2.51 5.54 -16.87
CA ILE A 101 1.62 5.01 -15.82
C ILE A 101 0.26 5.70 -15.90
N GLY A 102 0.22 7.02 -16.09
CA GLY A 102 -1.01 7.82 -16.24
C GLY A 102 -1.86 7.45 -17.45
N ALA A 103 -1.28 6.77 -18.45
CA ALA A 103 -2.03 6.24 -19.58
C ALA A 103 -3.01 5.10 -19.21
N PHE A 104 -2.78 4.44 -18.07
CA PHE A 104 -3.54 3.26 -17.63
C PHE A 104 -4.14 3.39 -16.23
N VAL A 105 -3.66 4.36 -15.45
CA VAL A 105 -4.07 4.62 -14.08
C VAL A 105 -4.60 6.05 -13.97
N SER A 106 -5.59 6.28 -13.11
CA SER A 106 -6.13 7.64 -12.91
C SER A 106 -5.01 8.65 -12.55
N ASN A 107 -5.15 9.89 -12.99
CA ASN A 107 -4.17 10.97 -12.75
C ASN A 107 -3.84 11.11 -11.26
N THR A 108 -4.86 11.13 -10.40
CA THR A 108 -4.70 11.23 -8.94
C THR A 108 -3.93 10.03 -8.38
N GLY A 109 -4.28 8.82 -8.83
CA GLY A 109 -3.60 7.59 -8.44
C GLY A 109 -2.12 7.60 -8.86
N THR A 110 -1.85 7.99 -10.10
CA THR A 110 -0.49 8.09 -10.64
C THR A 110 0.36 9.08 -9.84
N VAL A 111 -0.18 10.26 -9.51
CA VAL A 111 0.53 11.27 -8.70
C VAL A 111 0.77 10.77 -7.28
N ALA A 112 -0.26 10.21 -6.64
CA ALA A 112 -0.14 9.69 -5.27
C ALA A 112 0.92 8.59 -5.14
N LEU A 113 1.04 7.76 -6.16
CA LEU A 113 1.97 6.64 -6.24
C LEU A 113 3.40 7.10 -6.55
N MET A 114 3.58 8.03 -7.50
CA MET A 114 4.90 8.51 -7.92
C MET A 114 5.50 9.53 -6.94
N MET A 115 4.69 10.23 -6.16
CA MET A 115 5.14 11.26 -5.22
C MET A 115 6.17 10.75 -4.19
N PRO A 116 5.93 9.65 -3.44
CA PRO A 116 6.93 9.13 -2.49
C PRO A 116 8.23 8.70 -3.17
N ILE A 117 8.14 8.13 -4.38
CA ILE A 117 9.29 7.68 -5.17
C ILE A 117 10.16 8.87 -5.54
N ILE A 118 9.54 9.94 -6.03
CA ILE A 118 10.25 11.17 -6.42
C ILE A 118 10.84 11.86 -5.20
N MET A 119 10.15 11.89 -4.07
CA MET A 119 10.68 12.45 -2.83
C MET A 119 11.90 11.66 -2.33
N SER A 120 11.87 10.34 -2.39
CA SER A 120 12.99 9.47 -2.05
C SER A 120 14.17 9.66 -3.02
N LEU A 121 13.89 9.73 -4.32
CA LEU A 121 14.88 9.98 -5.37
C LEU A 121 15.60 11.32 -5.15
N ALA A 122 14.85 12.38 -4.92
CA ALA A 122 15.38 13.71 -4.69
C ALA A 122 16.23 13.77 -3.41
N ALA A 123 15.77 13.12 -2.33
CA ALA A 123 16.50 13.04 -1.07
C ALA A 123 17.84 12.30 -1.21
N GLY A 124 17.84 11.16 -1.93
CA GLY A 124 19.03 10.33 -2.14
C GLY A 124 20.07 10.96 -3.08
N SER A 125 19.65 11.85 -3.98
CA SER A 125 20.52 12.49 -4.98
C SER A 125 20.86 13.96 -4.63
N GLY A 126 20.42 14.46 -3.47
CA GLY A 126 20.63 15.86 -3.07
C GLY A 126 19.86 16.89 -3.92
N MET A 127 18.90 16.41 -4.74
CA MET A 127 18.07 17.26 -5.60
C MET A 127 16.86 17.82 -4.84
N GLN A 128 16.32 18.94 -5.30
CA GLN A 128 15.13 19.55 -4.69
C GLN A 128 13.85 18.84 -5.16
N SER A 129 13.12 18.19 -4.26
CA SER A 129 11.87 17.50 -4.59
C SER A 129 10.80 18.42 -5.19
N SER A 130 10.75 19.70 -4.78
CA SER A 130 9.79 20.68 -5.30
C SER A 130 9.84 20.85 -6.82
N ARG A 131 11.02 20.67 -7.44
CA ARG A 131 11.21 20.78 -8.90
C ARG A 131 10.52 19.66 -9.68
N PHE A 132 10.25 18.54 -9.03
CA PHE A 132 9.66 17.37 -9.66
C PHE A 132 8.17 17.20 -9.36
N LEU A 133 7.67 17.75 -8.24
CA LEU A 133 6.30 17.53 -7.79
C LEU A 133 5.24 18.17 -8.71
N MET A 134 5.49 19.40 -9.17
CA MET A 134 4.58 20.07 -10.11
C MET A 134 4.63 19.41 -11.50
N PRO A 135 5.80 19.18 -12.12
CA PRO A 135 5.89 18.39 -13.35
C PRO A 135 5.27 17.00 -13.26
N LEU A 136 5.39 16.34 -12.10
CA LEU A 136 4.72 15.05 -11.85
C LEU A 136 3.21 15.12 -12.05
N ALA A 137 2.54 16.14 -11.49
CA ALA A 137 1.10 16.32 -11.62
C ALA A 137 0.69 16.52 -13.09
N PHE A 138 1.45 17.35 -13.83
CA PHE A 138 1.24 17.52 -15.26
C PHE A 138 1.50 16.23 -16.04
N ALA A 139 2.56 15.50 -15.73
CA ALA A 139 2.88 14.24 -16.40
C ALA A 139 1.76 13.20 -16.25
N GLY A 140 1.17 13.08 -15.04
CA GLY A 140 0.00 12.23 -14.83
C GLY A 140 -1.18 12.61 -15.71
N SER A 141 -1.49 13.91 -15.79
CA SER A 141 -2.59 14.41 -16.63
C SER A 141 -2.31 14.26 -18.13
N LEU A 142 -1.09 14.54 -18.58
CA LEU A 142 -0.68 14.36 -19.98
C LEU A 142 -0.67 12.87 -20.37
N GLY A 143 -0.32 11.98 -19.44
CA GLY A 143 -0.39 10.54 -19.64
C GLY A 143 -1.80 10.05 -19.92
N GLY A 144 -2.81 10.62 -19.28
CA GLY A 144 -4.22 10.33 -19.53
C GLY A 144 -4.67 10.60 -20.98
N MET A 145 -3.91 11.41 -21.73
CA MET A 145 -4.17 11.67 -23.15
C MET A 145 -3.57 10.62 -24.09
N LEU A 146 -2.90 9.58 -23.62
CA LEU A 146 -2.28 8.57 -24.47
C LEU A 146 -3.24 7.46 -24.91
N THR A 147 -4.23 7.16 -24.09
CA THR A 147 -5.16 6.04 -24.32
C THR A 147 -6.61 6.46 -24.13
N LEU A 148 -7.52 5.68 -24.67
CA LEU A 148 -8.96 5.89 -24.50
C LEU A 148 -9.36 5.83 -23.01
N ILE A 149 -8.73 4.97 -22.21
CA ILE A 149 -9.05 4.72 -20.80
C ILE A 149 -8.27 5.61 -19.81
N GLY A 150 -7.29 6.38 -20.28
CA GLY A 150 -6.39 7.13 -19.41
C GLY A 150 -7.08 8.24 -18.62
N THR A 151 -8.20 8.77 -19.14
CA THR A 151 -8.99 9.79 -18.45
C THR A 151 -10.48 9.69 -18.83
N PRO A 152 -11.42 9.92 -17.88
CA PRO A 152 -12.85 9.81 -18.11
C PRO A 152 -13.39 10.64 -19.31
N PRO A 153 -12.95 11.88 -19.55
CA PRO A 153 -13.43 12.65 -20.70
C PRO A 153 -13.25 11.95 -22.05
N ASN A 154 -12.20 11.14 -22.23
CA ASN A 154 -11.98 10.41 -23.48
C ASN A 154 -13.11 9.41 -23.75
N LEU A 155 -13.56 8.72 -22.69
CA LEU A 155 -14.66 7.75 -22.76
C LEU A 155 -15.99 8.42 -23.06
N VAL A 156 -16.26 9.58 -22.44
CA VAL A 156 -17.50 10.35 -22.71
C VAL A 156 -17.54 10.81 -24.14
N ILE A 157 -16.44 11.29 -24.71
CA ILE A 157 -16.38 11.68 -26.12
C ILE A 157 -16.62 10.49 -27.05
N ASP A 158 -16.05 9.31 -26.72
CA ASP A 158 -16.28 8.11 -27.53
C ASP A 158 -17.75 7.66 -27.52
N GLU A 159 -18.43 7.75 -26.36
CA GLU A 159 -19.88 7.45 -26.28
C GLU A 159 -20.69 8.42 -27.13
N VAL A 160 -20.48 9.73 -26.97
CA VAL A 160 -21.21 10.75 -27.75
C VAL A 160 -20.97 10.58 -29.24
N LEU A 161 -19.75 10.24 -29.67
CA LEU A 161 -19.47 9.94 -31.09
C LEU A 161 -20.23 8.71 -31.58
N THR A 162 -20.27 7.65 -30.74
CA THR A 162 -20.95 6.40 -31.07
C THR A 162 -22.48 6.61 -31.15
N GLU A 163 -23.07 7.37 -30.24
CA GLU A 163 -24.49 7.75 -30.25
C GLU A 163 -24.84 8.61 -31.45
N ALA A 164 -23.90 9.45 -31.87
CA ALA A 164 -24.06 10.26 -33.09
C ALA A 164 -23.92 9.46 -34.41
N GLY A 165 -23.70 8.13 -34.31
CA GLY A 165 -23.58 7.22 -35.44
C GLY A 165 -22.19 7.15 -36.07
N PHE A 166 -21.17 7.70 -35.44
CA PHE A 166 -19.78 7.54 -35.86
C PHE A 166 -19.18 6.22 -35.33
N LYS A 167 -18.09 5.80 -35.94
CA LYS A 167 -17.34 4.63 -35.46
C LYS A 167 -16.72 4.93 -34.08
N PRO A 168 -16.76 3.99 -33.14
CA PRO A 168 -16.08 4.15 -31.84
C PRO A 168 -14.59 4.36 -32.05
N LEU A 169 -13.96 5.08 -31.14
CA LEU A 169 -12.53 5.34 -31.16
C LEU A 169 -11.76 4.06 -30.76
N ALA A 170 -10.66 3.80 -31.45
CA ALA A 170 -9.75 2.73 -31.06
C ALA A 170 -9.01 3.09 -29.78
N PHE A 171 -8.54 2.08 -29.04
CA PHE A 171 -7.84 2.25 -27.77
C PHE A 171 -6.70 3.27 -27.82
N PHE A 172 -5.91 3.31 -28.89
CA PHE A 172 -4.79 4.22 -29.11
C PHE A 172 -5.10 5.40 -30.02
N SER A 173 -6.37 5.75 -30.27
CA SER A 173 -6.73 6.90 -31.16
C SER A 173 -6.14 8.22 -30.65
N PHE A 174 -5.99 8.39 -29.35
CA PHE A 174 -5.41 9.58 -28.74
C PHE A 174 -3.88 9.60 -28.72
N PHE A 175 -3.22 8.46 -28.96
CA PHE A 175 -1.77 8.27 -28.81
C PHE A 175 -0.92 9.26 -29.62
N PRO A 176 -1.19 9.52 -30.94
CA PRO A 176 -0.37 10.45 -31.73
C PRO A 176 -0.38 11.88 -31.15
N VAL A 177 -1.57 12.35 -30.73
CA VAL A 177 -1.73 13.67 -30.13
C VAL A 177 -1.09 13.70 -28.74
N GLY A 178 -1.33 12.67 -27.94
CA GLY A 178 -0.78 12.54 -26.58
C GLY A 178 0.76 12.59 -26.54
N ILE A 179 1.44 11.91 -27.46
CA ILE A 179 2.91 11.98 -27.55
C ILE A 179 3.40 13.40 -27.85
N ILE A 180 2.76 14.11 -28.80
CA ILE A 180 3.13 15.47 -29.14
C ILE A 180 2.96 16.39 -27.92
N VAL A 181 1.83 16.27 -27.22
CA VAL A 181 1.53 17.09 -26.04
C VAL A 181 2.51 16.77 -24.88
N ILE A 182 2.89 15.50 -24.67
CA ILE A 182 3.91 15.11 -23.68
C ILE A 182 5.27 15.72 -24.06
N ALA A 183 5.68 15.64 -25.34
CA ALA A 183 6.94 16.23 -25.79
C ALA A 183 6.98 17.73 -25.54
N ILE A 184 5.92 18.45 -25.91
CA ILE A 184 5.78 19.88 -25.63
C ILE A 184 5.81 20.13 -24.11
N GLY A 185 5.07 19.35 -23.34
CA GLY A 185 5.03 19.42 -21.88
C GLY A 185 6.44 19.30 -21.26
N ILE A 186 7.24 18.34 -21.72
CA ILE A 186 8.63 18.16 -21.24
C ILE A 186 9.47 19.39 -21.60
N ILE A 187 9.41 19.88 -22.85
CA ILE A 187 10.17 21.02 -23.32
C ILE A 187 9.84 22.29 -22.52
N VAL A 188 8.58 22.50 -22.19
CA VAL A 188 8.10 23.68 -21.45
C VAL A 188 8.35 23.56 -19.95
N LEU A 189 8.00 22.40 -19.34
CA LEU A 189 8.08 22.24 -17.90
C LEU A 189 9.51 22.10 -17.38
N MET A 190 10.43 21.60 -18.19
CA MET A 190 11.84 21.44 -17.77
C MET A 190 12.50 22.79 -17.43
N PRO A 191 12.54 23.83 -18.30
CA PRO A 191 13.07 25.12 -17.94
C PRO A 191 12.22 25.84 -16.89
N LEU A 192 10.89 25.72 -16.96
CA LEU A 192 9.97 26.37 -16.03
C LEU A 192 10.21 25.89 -14.58
N SER A 193 10.36 24.58 -14.39
CA SER A 193 10.67 24.02 -13.08
C SER A 193 12.01 24.48 -12.54
N LYS A 194 13.00 24.67 -13.41
CA LYS A 194 14.31 25.17 -13.03
C LYS A 194 14.28 26.64 -12.61
N ILE A 195 13.49 27.46 -13.28
CA ILE A 195 13.41 28.91 -13.01
C ILE A 195 12.58 29.18 -11.77
N PHE A 196 11.38 28.58 -11.66
CA PHE A 196 10.41 28.95 -10.62
C PHE A 196 10.50 28.10 -9.35
N LEU A 197 10.97 26.85 -9.42
CA LEU A 197 10.92 25.90 -8.30
C LEU A 197 12.28 25.61 -7.65
N SER A 198 13.35 26.31 -8.06
CA SER A 198 14.72 26.12 -7.52
C SER A 198 15.00 26.90 -6.21
N ARG A 199 13.99 27.42 -5.52
CA ARG A 199 14.21 28.15 -4.25
C ARG A 199 14.56 27.18 -3.12
N LYS A 200 15.74 27.37 -2.50
CA LYS A 200 16.19 26.66 -1.28
C LYS A 200 15.17 26.86 -0.15
N GLN A 201 14.41 25.85 0.17
CA GLN A 201 13.66 25.80 1.43
C GLN A 201 14.55 25.22 2.52
N SER A 202 15.08 26.11 3.38
CA SER A 202 15.70 25.74 4.65
C SER A 202 14.59 25.52 5.68
N GLY A 203 14.06 24.30 5.75
CA GLY A 203 13.07 23.91 6.74
C GLY A 203 13.29 22.47 7.17
N LYS A 204 13.70 22.26 8.44
CA LYS A 204 13.73 20.95 9.08
C LYS A 204 12.31 20.38 9.14
N LYS A 205 11.91 19.53 8.19
CA LYS A 205 10.68 18.72 8.30
C LYS A 205 10.93 17.61 9.31
N LYS A 206 10.06 17.49 10.32
CA LYS A 206 9.95 16.29 11.15
C LYS A 206 9.65 15.11 10.22
N LYS A 207 10.60 14.20 10.05
CA LYS A 207 10.39 12.93 9.36
C LYS A 207 9.41 12.10 10.18
N THR A 208 8.28 11.70 9.58
CA THR A 208 7.50 10.56 10.09
C THR A 208 8.40 9.35 9.95
N LYS A 209 8.60 8.60 11.03
CA LYS A 209 9.43 7.40 11.04
C LYS A 209 8.84 6.37 10.06
N SER A 210 9.68 5.77 9.23
CA SER A 210 9.29 4.61 8.42
C SER A 210 9.33 3.34 9.28
N LEU A 211 8.72 2.24 8.79
CA LEU A 211 8.81 0.94 9.44
C LEU A 211 10.28 0.47 9.53
N ASP A 212 11.07 0.74 8.49
CA ASP A 212 12.49 0.43 8.46
C ASP A 212 13.26 1.25 9.53
N ASP A 213 12.91 2.55 9.72
CA ASP A 213 13.51 3.39 10.77
C ASP A 213 13.23 2.84 12.18
N LEU A 214 12.04 2.23 12.42
CA LEU A 214 11.70 1.58 13.69
C LEU A 214 12.52 0.31 13.91
N VAL A 215 12.69 -0.51 12.88
CA VAL A 215 13.52 -1.74 12.93
C VAL A 215 14.95 -1.39 13.30
N ASP A 216 15.52 -0.33 12.70
CA ASP A 216 16.88 0.12 12.95
C ASP A 216 17.02 0.78 14.33
N GLU A 217 16.06 1.62 14.74
CA GLU A 217 16.08 2.33 16.03
C GLU A 217 16.06 1.37 17.22
N TYR A 218 15.24 0.31 17.15
CA TYR A 218 15.15 -0.72 18.20
C TYR A 218 16.17 -1.84 18.02
N ARG A 219 17.04 -1.78 17.01
CA ARG A 219 18.01 -2.84 16.69
C ARG A 219 17.38 -4.23 16.65
N LEU A 220 16.18 -4.32 16.06
CA LEU A 220 15.43 -5.59 16.06
C LEU A 220 16.20 -6.72 15.36
N LEU A 221 17.04 -6.39 14.37
CA LEU A 221 17.81 -7.37 13.62
C LEU A 221 18.87 -8.08 14.45
N ASP A 222 19.27 -7.52 15.60
CA ASP A 222 20.24 -8.14 16.49
C ASP A 222 19.64 -9.34 17.23
N ASN A 223 18.32 -9.27 17.56
CA ASN A 223 17.64 -10.26 18.40
C ASN A 223 16.49 -10.98 17.68
N LEU A 224 16.21 -10.65 16.43
CA LEU A 224 15.18 -11.27 15.60
C LEU A 224 15.82 -11.98 14.41
N HIS A 225 15.67 -13.30 14.36
CA HIS A 225 16.22 -14.11 13.29
C HIS A 225 15.18 -14.98 12.60
N ARG A 226 15.44 -15.29 11.33
CA ARG A 226 14.60 -16.15 10.51
C ARG A 226 15.21 -17.51 10.35
N TYR A 227 14.40 -18.53 10.58
CA TYR A 227 14.77 -19.92 10.39
C TYR A 227 13.76 -20.63 9.50
N ILE A 228 14.24 -21.42 8.55
CA ILE A 228 13.39 -22.26 7.71
C ILE A 228 13.35 -23.68 8.28
N VAL A 229 12.16 -24.28 8.26
CA VAL A 229 11.93 -25.67 8.63
C VAL A 229 12.22 -26.55 7.41
N PRO A 230 13.32 -27.30 7.34
CA PRO A 230 13.63 -28.13 6.18
C PRO A 230 12.81 -29.43 6.19
N SER A 231 12.52 -29.99 5.01
CA SER A 231 11.89 -31.32 4.88
C SER A 231 12.81 -32.45 5.36
N ASN A 232 14.12 -32.31 5.10
CA ASN A 232 15.12 -33.27 5.56
C ASN A 232 15.78 -32.76 6.85
N ARG A 233 15.57 -33.51 7.95
CA ARG A 233 16.02 -33.16 9.30
C ARG A 233 17.17 -34.03 9.77
N THR A 234 18.01 -34.45 8.86
CA THR A 234 19.19 -35.29 9.17
C THR A 234 20.11 -34.68 10.23
N PHE A 235 20.02 -33.36 10.43
CA PHE A 235 20.83 -32.62 11.39
C PHE A 235 20.12 -32.29 12.71
N ALA A 236 18.86 -32.73 12.91
CA ALA A 236 18.17 -32.54 14.19
C ALA A 236 18.81 -33.39 15.28
N ALA A 237 18.80 -32.88 16.52
CA ALA A 237 19.20 -33.66 17.68
C ALA A 237 18.24 -34.85 17.84
N LYS A 238 18.75 -35.94 18.45
CA LYS A 238 17.92 -37.10 18.74
C LYS A 238 17.27 -36.93 20.12
N ASP A 239 16.03 -37.41 20.23
CA ASP A 239 15.30 -37.47 21.51
C ASP A 239 15.80 -38.66 22.37
N GLU A 240 15.17 -38.85 23.53
CA GLU A 240 15.51 -39.95 24.46
C GLU A 240 15.31 -41.36 23.83
N ASN A 241 14.53 -41.47 22.73
CA ASN A 241 14.28 -42.70 21.99
C ASN A 241 15.23 -42.89 20.80
N GLY A 242 16.15 -41.96 20.56
CA GLY A 242 17.10 -41.98 19.44
C GLY A 242 16.50 -41.47 18.10
N GLU A 243 15.26 -41.01 18.07
CA GLU A 243 14.60 -40.43 16.92
C GLU A 243 14.94 -38.94 16.76
N PRO A 244 15.01 -38.40 15.52
CA PRO A 244 15.26 -36.98 15.30
C PRO A 244 14.12 -36.13 15.92
N MET A 245 14.48 -35.10 16.67
CA MET A 245 13.49 -34.18 17.28
C MET A 245 12.63 -33.56 16.19
N ASN A 246 11.32 -33.78 16.29
CA ASN A 246 10.35 -33.33 15.27
C ASN A 246 9.57 -32.11 15.74
N ILE A 247 9.60 -31.04 14.94
CA ILE A 247 8.82 -29.83 15.13
C ILE A 247 7.57 -29.77 14.22
N VAL A 248 7.58 -30.47 13.10
CA VAL A 248 6.50 -30.44 12.10
C VAL A 248 5.28 -31.21 12.60
N GLY A 249 4.11 -30.62 12.36
CA GLY A 249 2.84 -31.15 12.81
C GLY A 249 2.50 -30.89 14.28
N LYS A 250 3.46 -30.33 15.04
CA LYS A 250 3.24 -29.99 16.46
C LYS A 250 2.78 -28.56 16.62
N THR A 251 1.97 -28.30 17.63
CA THR A 251 1.53 -26.95 18.00
C THR A 251 2.61 -26.27 18.86
N LEU A 252 2.64 -24.92 18.84
CA LEU A 252 3.56 -24.17 19.69
C LEU A 252 3.34 -24.42 21.18
N LYS A 253 2.11 -24.77 21.58
CA LYS A 253 1.75 -25.15 22.95
C LYS A 253 2.41 -26.46 23.35
N GLU A 254 2.36 -27.50 22.50
CA GLU A 254 2.97 -28.82 22.72
C GLU A 254 4.50 -28.71 22.82
N LEU A 255 5.10 -27.89 21.96
CA LEU A 255 6.56 -27.70 21.94
C LEU A 255 7.08 -26.92 23.15
N SER A 256 6.24 -26.11 23.79
CA SER A 256 6.60 -25.27 24.96
C SER A 256 7.94 -24.56 24.82
N ILE A 257 8.24 -24.06 23.61
CA ILE A 257 9.56 -23.54 23.18
C ILE A 257 10.06 -22.45 24.11
N GLN A 258 9.18 -21.53 24.49
CA GLN A 258 9.52 -20.44 25.38
C GLN A 258 9.99 -20.90 26.76
N LYS A 259 9.31 -21.91 27.32
CA LYS A 259 9.65 -22.48 28.64
C LYS A 259 10.96 -23.28 28.58
N LYS A 260 11.18 -24.00 27.46
CA LYS A 260 12.32 -24.91 27.27
C LYS A 260 13.61 -24.19 26.84
N TYR A 261 13.49 -23.21 25.94
CA TYR A 261 14.65 -22.54 25.33
C TYR A 261 14.74 -21.04 25.66
N GLY A 262 13.69 -20.43 26.22
CA GLY A 262 13.65 -18.99 26.49
C GLY A 262 13.59 -18.12 25.23
N VAL A 263 13.17 -18.68 24.10
CA VAL A 263 12.96 -17.97 22.84
C VAL A 263 11.48 -17.95 22.47
N SER A 264 11.06 -16.95 21.71
CA SER A 264 9.67 -16.79 21.28
C SER A 264 9.55 -16.77 19.77
N ILE A 265 8.65 -17.60 19.23
CA ILE A 265 8.24 -17.49 17.82
C ILE A 265 7.13 -16.44 17.76
N ILE A 266 7.37 -15.37 16.99
CA ILE A 266 6.43 -14.25 16.85
C ILE A 266 5.58 -14.36 15.59
N GLU A 267 6.13 -14.96 14.52
CA GLU A 267 5.50 -15.09 13.23
C GLU A 267 5.85 -16.43 12.59
N ILE A 268 4.88 -17.03 11.90
CA ILE A 268 5.07 -18.20 11.05
C ILE A 268 4.63 -17.78 9.65
N ARG A 269 5.56 -17.86 8.70
CA ARG A 269 5.32 -17.50 7.30
C ARG A 269 5.42 -18.74 6.43
N ASN A 270 4.44 -18.94 5.56
CA ASN A 270 4.46 -19.96 4.52
C ASN A 270 4.56 -19.30 3.15
N GLU A 271 5.60 -19.63 2.40
CA GLU A 271 5.83 -19.11 1.05
C GLU A 271 5.69 -20.25 0.05
N LYS A 272 4.58 -20.26 -0.70
CA LYS A 272 4.35 -21.23 -1.78
C LYS A 272 4.73 -20.60 -3.12
N LYS A 273 5.76 -21.14 -3.79
CA LYS A 273 6.08 -20.78 -5.17
C LYS A 273 5.25 -21.63 -6.12
N SER A 274 4.54 -21.00 -7.05
CA SER A 274 3.89 -21.70 -8.15
C SER A 274 4.93 -22.46 -8.99
N ARG A 275 4.54 -23.59 -9.58
CA ARG A 275 5.41 -24.40 -10.48
C ARG A 275 6.07 -23.59 -11.59
N LEU A 276 5.48 -22.49 -12.04
CA LEU A 276 6.02 -21.58 -13.06
C LEU A 276 6.89 -20.46 -12.49
N GLY A 277 7.07 -20.36 -11.16
CA GLY A 277 7.91 -19.33 -10.52
C GLY A 277 7.37 -17.89 -10.62
N LEU A 278 6.22 -17.69 -11.28
CA LEU A 278 5.65 -16.37 -11.55
C LEU A 278 4.71 -15.87 -10.45
N VAL A 279 4.19 -16.78 -9.64
CA VAL A 279 3.27 -16.46 -8.55
C VAL A 279 3.86 -17.00 -7.25
N GLN A 280 4.08 -16.09 -6.30
CA GLN A 280 4.47 -16.41 -4.93
C GLN A 280 3.27 -16.08 -4.03
N ASP A 281 2.78 -17.06 -3.31
CA ASP A 281 1.73 -16.87 -2.30
C ASP A 281 2.41 -16.82 -0.93
N VAL A 282 2.29 -15.68 -0.25
CA VAL A 282 2.91 -15.44 1.06
C VAL A 282 1.79 -15.38 2.09
N ASN A 283 1.72 -16.38 2.94
CA ASN A 283 0.79 -16.41 4.06
C ASN A 283 1.56 -16.07 5.34
N GLN A 284 1.29 -14.89 5.90
CA GLN A 284 1.96 -14.33 7.06
C GLN A 284 1.01 -14.41 8.25
N ASN A 285 1.30 -15.26 9.21
CA ASN A 285 0.47 -15.47 10.37
C ASN A 285 1.22 -15.15 11.66
N MET A 286 0.55 -14.42 12.56
CA MET A 286 1.03 -14.26 13.92
C MET A 286 1.03 -15.62 14.62
N ALA A 287 2.16 -16.02 15.18
CA ALA A 287 2.30 -17.32 15.86
C ALA A 287 1.39 -17.36 17.09
N LYS A 288 0.38 -18.22 17.10
CA LYS A 288 -0.52 -18.47 18.25
C LYS A 288 -0.13 -19.78 18.91
N SER A 289 -0.52 -20.00 20.18
CA SER A 289 -0.26 -21.25 20.87
C SER A 289 -0.84 -22.49 20.17
N SER A 290 -1.92 -22.30 19.39
CA SER A 290 -2.56 -23.31 18.54
C SER A 290 -1.97 -23.44 17.15
N SER A 291 -1.02 -22.57 16.77
CA SER A 291 -0.40 -22.65 15.44
C SER A 291 0.44 -23.90 15.32
N THR A 292 0.23 -24.66 14.25
CA THR A 292 1.00 -25.84 13.86
C THR A 292 2.11 -25.45 12.91
N ILE A 293 3.30 -25.99 13.08
CA ILE A 293 4.44 -25.77 12.21
C ILE A 293 4.45 -26.79 11.09
N GLN A 294 4.62 -26.34 9.85
CA GLN A 294 4.70 -27.19 8.65
C GLN A 294 6.11 -27.20 8.06
N GLU A 295 6.36 -28.13 7.14
CA GLU A 295 7.60 -28.12 6.34
C GLU A 295 7.68 -26.86 5.49
N HIS A 296 8.89 -26.33 5.34
CA HIS A 296 9.20 -25.10 4.62
C HIS A 296 8.63 -23.80 5.24
N ASP A 297 8.03 -23.89 6.43
CA ASP A 297 7.65 -22.68 7.14
C ASP A 297 8.90 -21.87 7.52
N ILE A 298 8.77 -20.56 7.43
CA ILE A 298 9.78 -19.61 7.89
C ILE A 298 9.32 -19.10 9.25
N LEU A 299 10.13 -19.39 10.28
CA LEU A 299 9.87 -19.01 11.65
C LEU A 299 10.65 -17.74 11.98
N TYR A 300 9.96 -16.71 12.42
CA TYR A 300 10.55 -15.49 12.96
C TYR A 300 10.68 -15.65 14.49
N ILE A 301 11.91 -15.71 14.95
CA ILE A 301 12.23 -16.05 16.34
C ILE A 301 12.93 -14.86 16.97
N ILE A 302 12.47 -14.46 18.16
CA ILE A 302 13.07 -13.41 18.97
C ILE A 302 13.65 -14.03 20.26
N GLY A 303 14.85 -13.61 20.64
CA GLY A 303 15.51 -14.05 21.85
C GLY A 303 17.03 -13.87 21.80
N ASP A 304 17.72 -14.40 22.80
CA ASP A 304 19.17 -14.45 22.86
C ASP A 304 19.74 -15.35 21.74
N GLU A 305 20.82 -14.91 21.08
CA GLU A 305 21.38 -15.61 19.93
C GLU A 305 21.84 -17.04 20.26
N GLN A 306 22.46 -17.27 21.41
CA GLN A 306 22.93 -18.60 21.82
C GLN A 306 21.75 -19.56 22.04
N LYS A 307 20.67 -19.05 22.65
CA LYS A 307 19.46 -19.83 22.89
C LYS A 307 18.73 -20.16 21.58
N MET A 308 18.69 -19.22 20.64
CA MET A 308 18.11 -19.46 19.30
C MET A 308 18.92 -20.47 18.51
N GLN A 309 20.26 -20.40 18.58
CA GLN A 309 21.13 -21.39 17.91
C GLN A 309 20.93 -22.80 18.48
N ARG A 310 20.82 -22.93 19.81
CA ARG A 310 20.54 -24.21 20.48
C ARG A 310 19.18 -24.78 20.02
N PHE A 311 18.13 -23.94 20.01
CA PHE A 311 16.81 -24.32 19.51
C PHE A 311 16.88 -24.78 18.04
N ALA A 312 17.59 -24.03 17.20
CA ALA A 312 17.75 -24.36 15.79
C ALA A 312 18.52 -25.68 15.55
N GLN A 313 19.56 -25.94 16.34
CA GLN A 313 20.32 -27.17 16.29
C GLN A 313 19.48 -28.38 16.72
N ASP A 314 18.76 -28.28 17.84
CA ASP A 314 17.94 -29.36 18.35
C ASP A 314 16.87 -29.82 17.34
N TYR A 315 16.28 -28.89 16.58
CA TYR A 315 15.24 -29.21 15.60
C TYR A 315 15.70 -29.19 14.14
N GLY A 316 17.00 -29.03 13.90
CA GLY A 316 17.60 -29.03 12.55
C GLY A 316 17.16 -27.87 11.67
N LEU A 317 16.81 -26.72 12.25
CA LEU A 317 16.39 -25.53 11.52
C LEU A 317 17.57 -24.85 10.82
N ARG A 318 17.35 -24.25 9.66
CA ARG A 318 18.38 -23.51 8.92
C ARG A 318 18.18 -22.02 9.02
N ARG A 319 19.21 -21.29 9.47
CA ARG A 319 19.19 -19.82 9.53
C ARG A 319 19.22 -19.24 8.10
N MET A 320 18.35 -18.26 7.83
CA MET A 320 18.36 -17.48 6.60
C MET A 320 19.24 -16.25 6.76
N LYS A 321 20.12 -15.97 5.75
CA LYS A 321 21.14 -14.90 5.86
C LYS A 321 20.61 -13.50 5.56
N ASP A 322 19.58 -13.33 4.76
CA ASP A 322 19.07 -12.01 4.36
C ASP A 322 17.85 -11.63 5.20
N VAL A 323 18.00 -10.55 5.96
CA VAL A 323 16.96 -10.07 6.87
C VAL A 323 16.35 -8.78 6.33
N LYS A 324 15.43 -8.92 5.36
CA LYS A 324 14.45 -7.88 5.11
C LYS A 324 13.16 -8.30 5.79
N ILE A 325 12.68 -7.50 6.73
CA ILE A 325 11.40 -7.73 7.37
C ILE A 325 10.35 -7.08 6.48
N ASP A 326 9.48 -7.91 5.88
CA ASP A 326 8.37 -7.45 5.05
C ASP A 326 7.11 -7.41 5.91
N PHE A 327 6.35 -6.31 5.82
CA PHE A 327 5.20 -6.03 6.68
C PHE A 327 3.89 -6.15 5.88
N TYR A 328 3.62 -7.32 5.28
CA TYR A 328 2.41 -7.50 4.46
C TYR A 328 1.13 -7.48 5.30
N ASP A 329 0.90 -8.51 6.09
CA ASP A 329 -0.30 -8.67 6.91
C ASP A 329 -0.08 -8.25 8.37
N LEU A 330 1.17 -8.29 8.83
CA LEU A 330 1.59 -7.87 10.16
C LEU A 330 2.34 -6.55 10.08
N GLY A 331 1.98 -5.59 10.92
CA GLY A 331 2.61 -4.28 11.01
C GLY A 331 3.32 -4.04 12.32
N LEU A 332 4.04 -2.92 12.39
CA LEU A 332 4.70 -2.39 13.58
C LEU A 332 4.15 -1.01 13.91
N THR A 333 3.99 -0.71 15.20
CA THR A 333 3.69 0.64 15.68
C THR A 333 4.26 0.87 17.07
N GLU A 334 4.50 2.13 17.42
CA GLU A 334 4.90 2.54 18.77
C GLU A 334 3.65 2.94 19.56
N ILE A 335 3.51 2.41 20.79
CA ILE A 335 2.47 2.80 21.73
C ILE A 335 3.10 3.31 23.02
N VAL A 336 2.50 4.32 23.64
CA VAL A 336 2.94 4.88 24.94
C VAL A 336 1.98 4.43 26.02
N VAL A 337 2.52 3.90 27.13
CA VAL A 337 1.72 3.49 28.29
C VAL A 337 1.22 4.73 29.03
N MET A 338 -0.10 4.85 29.15
CA MET A 338 -0.75 5.99 29.80
C MET A 338 -0.71 5.89 31.34
N PRO A 339 -0.77 7.02 32.07
CA PRO A 339 -0.91 7.02 33.52
C PRO A 339 -2.17 6.29 34.01
N THR A 340 -3.22 6.29 33.19
CA THR A 340 -4.51 5.62 33.45
C THR A 340 -4.52 4.13 33.07
N SER A 341 -3.40 3.61 32.57
CA SER A 341 -3.30 2.25 32.06
C SER A 341 -3.40 1.20 33.19
N ASN A 342 -4.30 0.24 32.98
CA ASN A 342 -4.43 -0.93 33.86
C ASN A 342 -3.22 -1.89 33.78
N PHE A 343 -2.32 -1.66 32.84
CA PHE A 343 -1.12 -2.49 32.62
C PHE A 343 0.14 -1.88 33.24
N ALA A 344 0.07 -0.65 33.72
CA ALA A 344 1.20 -0.01 34.41
C ALA A 344 1.57 -0.79 35.68
N GLY A 345 2.84 -1.12 35.83
CA GLY A 345 3.35 -1.90 36.97
C GLY A 345 3.32 -3.42 36.78
N LEU A 346 2.58 -3.95 35.81
CA LEU A 346 2.54 -5.38 35.47
C LEU A 346 3.75 -5.77 34.61
N ARG A 347 4.15 -7.03 34.67
CA ARG A 347 5.10 -7.59 33.71
C ARG A 347 4.42 -7.80 32.36
N ILE A 348 5.15 -7.65 31.26
CA ILE A 348 4.62 -7.86 29.89
C ILE A 348 3.98 -9.24 29.76
N GLY A 349 4.58 -10.28 30.38
CA GLY A 349 4.03 -11.63 30.40
C GLY A 349 2.68 -11.73 31.13
N GLU A 350 2.50 -10.99 32.24
CA GLU A 350 1.27 -10.94 33.03
C GLU A 350 0.16 -10.12 32.34
N ALA A 351 0.55 -9.08 31.61
CA ALA A 351 -0.36 -8.22 30.85
C ALA A 351 -1.10 -8.98 29.73
N ASN A 352 -0.54 -10.12 29.26
CA ASN A 352 -1.12 -11.00 28.25
C ASN A 352 -1.61 -10.25 26.98
N LEU A 353 -0.84 -9.24 26.54
CA LEU A 353 -1.19 -8.34 25.43
C LEU A 353 -1.49 -9.12 24.13
N ARG A 354 -0.77 -10.22 23.92
CA ARG A 354 -0.98 -11.11 22.77
C ARG A 354 -2.37 -11.74 22.77
N LYS A 355 -2.88 -12.19 23.93
CA LYS A 355 -4.18 -12.84 24.02
C LYS A 355 -5.33 -11.83 24.00
N ARG A 356 -5.12 -10.63 24.60
CA ARG A 356 -6.16 -9.61 24.75
C ARG A 356 -6.33 -8.76 23.50
N PHE A 357 -5.22 -8.35 22.88
CA PHE A 357 -5.21 -7.38 21.79
C PHE A 357 -4.61 -7.93 20.48
N GLY A 358 -4.13 -9.17 20.47
CA GLY A 358 -3.51 -9.76 19.29
C GLY A 358 -2.19 -9.08 18.90
N ILE A 359 -1.43 -8.57 19.88
CA ILE A 359 -0.15 -7.88 19.64
C ILE A 359 1.00 -8.53 20.39
N ASN A 360 2.19 -8.52 19.78
CA ASN A 360 3.45 -8.89 20.41
C ASN A 360 4.25 -7.63 20.75
N VAL A 361 4.87 -7.58 21.93
CA VAL A 361 5.84 -6.54 22.27
C VAL A 361 7.21 -6.99 21.80
N LEU A 362 7.85 -6.20 20.92
CA LEU A 362 9.17 -6.47 20.35
C LEU A 362 10.29 -5.67 21.02
N GLY A 363 9.95 -4.57 21.70
CA GLY A 363 10.91 -3.73 22.39
C GLY A 363 10.22 -2.72 23.30
N VAL A 364 10.97 -2.27 24.31
CA VAL A 364 10.58 -1.21 25.24
C VAL A 364 11.62 -0.11 25.17
N LYS A 365 11.17 1.13 24.97
CA LYS A 365 12.03 2.30 25.00
C LYS A 365 11.72 3.11 26.24
N ARG A 366 12.72 3.30 27.08
CA ARG A 366 12.70 4.13 28.29
C ARG A 366 13.29 5.49 27.99
N GLY A 367 12.56 6.56 28.28
CA GLY A 367 13.14 7.90 28.30
C GLY A 367 14.13 8.02 29.44
N GLY A 368 15.33 8.53 29.20
CA GLY A 368 16.35 8.72 30.22
C GLY A 368 15.88 9.66 31.32
N GLY A 369 15.32 9.08 32.39
CA GLY A 369 15.20 9.74 33.69
C GLY A 369 16.59 9.77 34.33
N SER A 370 16.93 10.91 34.93
CA SER A 370 18.18 11.15 35.62
C SER A 370 18.49 10.07 36.68
N SER A 371 19.25 9.06 36.29
CA SER A 371 20.01 8.28 37.24
C SER A 371 21.45 8.74 37.14
N SER A 372 21.89 9.33 38.25
CA SER A 372 23.22 9.78 38.55
C SER A 372 24.25 8.66 38.35
N SER A 373 24.93 8.66 37.23
CA SER A 373 26.29 8.15 37.12
C SER A 373 27.00 8.97 36.06
N GLU A 374 28.18 9.43 36.43
CA GLU A 374 29.02 10.42 35.78
C GLU A 374 29.20 10.21 34.27
N GLY A 375 28.90 11.25 33.49
CA GLY A 375 29.55 11.49 32.17
C GLY A 375 28.85 10.96 30.91
N GLY A 376 27.51 11.06 30.75
CA GLY A 376 26.89 10.71 29.48
C GLY A 376 25.56 11.43 29.23
N ARG A 377 25.44 12.09 28.07
CA ARG A 377 24.21 12.66 27.53
C ARG A 377 23.07 11.63 27.67
N GLY A 378 21.94 12.02 28.29
CA GLY A 378 20.76 11.18 28.49
C GLY A 378 20.27 10.53 27.18
N GLY A 379 20.72 9.30 26.95
CA GLY A 379 20.31 8.47 25.82
C GLY A 379 19.07 7.65 26.20
N ASN A 380 18.20 7.41 25.21
CA ASN A 380 17.11 6.46 25.39
C ASN A 380 17.67 5.04 25.58
N GLU A 381 17.15 4.31 26.56
CA GLU A 381 17.45 2.90 26.77
C GLU A 381 16.46 2.06 25.96
N TYR A 382 16.96 1.11 25.15
CA TYR A 382 16.15 0.18 24.38
C TYR A 382 16.31 -1.23 24.97
N ILE A 383 15.20 -1.82 25.42
CA ILE A 383 15.14 -3.16 25.98
C ILE A 383 14.46 -4.05 24.96
N THR A 384 15.19 -5.00 24.41
CA THR A 384 14.71 -6.01 23.46
C THR A 384 14.85 -7.44 23.98
N ASP A 385 15.59 -7.60 25.08
CA ASP A 385 15.84 -8.89 25.73
C ASP A 385 14.93 -9.09 26.93
N ASN A 386 14.60 -10.35 27.22
CA ASN A 386 13.81 -10.78 28.37
C ASN A 386 12.53 -9.96 28.61
N LEU A 387 11.86 -9.58 27.52
CA LEU A 387 10.69 -8.70 27.54
C LEU A 387 9.57 -9.19 28.44
N ILE A 388 9.39 -10.52 28.57
CA ILE A 388 8.32 -11.12 29.39
C ILE A 388 8.44 -10.79 30.85
N ALA A 389 9.67 -10.72 31.38
CA ALA A 389 9.95 -10.37 32.76
C ALA A 389 9.98 -8.85 33.00
N THR A 390 10.03 -8.06 31.91
CA THR A 390 10.09 -6.59 31.98
C THR A 390 8.78 -6.02 32.48
N LYS A 391 8.85 -5.13 33.49
CA LYS A 391 7.70 -4.38 34.02
C LYS A 391 7.43 -3.18 33.16
N LEU A 392 6.14 -2.90 32.91
CA LEU A 392 5.65 -1.73 32.20
C LEU A 392 5.55 -0.52 33.13
N HIS A 393 6.13 0.61 32.73
CA HIS A 393 6.00 1.86 33.47
C HIS A 393 5.24 2.91 32.64
N VAL A 394 4.63 3.83 33.33
CA VAL A 394 3.95 4.96 32.72
C VAL A 394 4.93 5.80 31.90
N GLY A 395 4.54 6.16 30.67
CA GLY A 395 5.36 6.97 29.78
C GLY A 395 6.39 6.17 28.96
N GLU A 396 6.54 4.87 29.21
CA GLU A 396 7.40 4.01 28.36
C GLU A 396 6.76 3.81 26.99
N MET A 397 7.60 3.79 25.96
CA MET A 397 7.17 3.46 24.60
C MET A 397 7.42 1.98 24.33
N LEU A 398 6.39 1.29 23.83
CA LEU A 398 6.45 -0.10 23.44
C LEU A 398 6.41 -0.20 21.92
N LEU A 399 7.36 -0.88 21.32
CA LEU A 399 7.26 -1.29 19.93
C LEU A 399 6.45 -2.58 19.88
N VAL A 400 5.32 -2.55 19.19
CA VAL A 400 4.39 -3.68 19.10
C VAL A 400 4.19 -4.11 17.65
N GLN A 401 4.08 -5.44 17.45
CA GLN A 401 3.73 -6.08 16.20
C GLN A 401 2.35 -6.71 16.30
N GLY A 402 1.56 -6.61 15.27
CA GLY A 402 0.24 -7.25 15.18
C GLY A 402 -0.36 -7.15 13.78
N GLU A 403 -1.49 -7.83 13.57
CA GLU A 403 -2.29 -7.62 12.36
C GLU A 403 -2.72 -6.16 12.29
N TRP A 404 -2.74 -5.58 11.07
CA TRP A 404 -3.08 -4.16 10.88
C TRP A 404 -4.43 -3.79 11.49
N THR A 405 -5.42 -4.70 11.43
CA THR A 405 -6.73 -4.55 12.06
C THR A 405 -6.62 -4.40 13.58
N ASN A 406 -5.81 -5.24 14.23
CA ASN A 406 -5.61 -5.18 15.67
C ASN A 406 -4.86 -3.91 16.09
N LEU A 407 -3.85 -3.49 15.32
CA LEU A 407 -3.13 -2.24 15.57
C LEU A 407 -4.03 -1.01 15.44
N THR A 408 -4.97 -1.03 14.48
CA THR A 408 -5.98 0.02 14.33
C THR A 408 -6.93 0.06 15.53
N HIS A 409 -7.35 -1.11 16.04
CA HIS A 409 -8.21 -1.16 17.24
C HIS A 409 -7.53 -0.60 18.50
N LEU A 410 -6.19 -0.65 18.59
CA LEU A 410 -5.47 -0.02 19.71
C LEU A 410 -5.68 1.51 19.76
N THR A 411 -5.93 2.16 18.63
CA THR A 411 -6.19 3.62 18.61
C THR A 411 -7.49 4.01 19.32
N ALA A 412 -8.44 3.08 19.45
CA ALA A 412 -9.69 3.28 20.16
C ALA A 412 -9.55 3.17 21.69
N ASP A 413 -8.53 2.48 22.21
CA ASP A 413 -8.27 2.32 23.63
C ASP A 413 -7.37 3.44 24.17
N THR A 414 -7.91 4.64 24.29
CA THR A 414 -7.20 5.82 24.80
C THR A 414 -6.97 5.81 26.31
N THR A 415 -7.52 4.83 27.04
CA THR A 415 -7.33 4.67 28.49
C THR A 415 -5.99 4.05 28.81
N ASN A 416 -5.57 3.05 28.03
CA ASN A 416 -4.37 2.28 28.31
C ASN A 416 -3.14 2.79 27.58
N TRP A 417 -3.29 3.28 26.34
CA TRP A 417 -2.18 3.74 25.50
C TRP A 417 -2.52 4.87 24.55
N VAL A 418 -1.47 5.53 24.10
CA VAL A 418 -1.53 6.41 22.93
C VAL A 418 -0.70 5.77 21.82
N VAL A 419 -1.30 5.54 20.67
CA VAL A 419 -0.60 5.09 19.47
C VAL A 419 0.06 6.30 18.81
N LEU A 420 1.39 6.26 18.63
CA LEU A 420 2.14 7.42 18.12
C LEU A 420 2.00 7.59 16.60
N ASP A 421 1.83 6.50 15.88
CA ASP A 421 1.62 6.47 14.44
C ASP A 421 0.14 6.22 14.11
N GLN A 422 -0.20 6.33 12.83
CA GLN A 422 -1.54 6.00 12.34
C GLN A 422 -1.48 4.66 11.58
N PRO A 423 -1.72 3.52 12.25
CA PRO A 423 -1.57 2.19 11.66
C PRO A 423 -2.35 2.02 10.36
N GLU A 424 -3.56 2.60 10.26
CA GLU A 424 -4.35 2.59 9.03
C GLU A 424 -3.61 3.21 7.86
N LYS A 425 -3.04 4.40 8.04
CA LYS A 425 -2.29 5.10 6.97
C LYS A 425 -0.98 4.40 6.61
N VAL A 426 -0.39 3.69 7.56
CA VAL A 426 0.82 2.89 7.31
C VAL A 426 0.45 1.59 6.60
N ALA A 427 -0.64 0.93 7.02
CA ALA A 427 -1.17 -0.25 6.35
C ALA A 427 -1.48 -0.01 4.87
N ASP A 428 -2.09 1.14 4.54
CA ASP A 428 -2.40 1.53 3.16
C ASP A 428 -1.13 1.76 2.30
N LYS A 429 0.03 2.01 2.92
CA LYS A 429 1.33 2.20 2.25
C LYS A 429 2.11 0.91 2.02
N VAL A 430 1.74 -0.18 2.69
CA VAL A 430 2.44 -1.47 2.53
C VAL A 430 1.98 -2.12 1.22
N LEU A 431 2.92 -2.37 0.33
CA LEU A 431 2.69 -2.87 -1.02
C LEU A 431 2.78 -4.40 -1.07
N LEU A 432 1.93 -5.01 -1.87
CA LEU A 432 1.96 -6.45 -2.18
C LEU A 432 2.88 -6.70 -3.39
N ASP A 433 4.17 -6.33 -3.28
CA ASP A 433 5.10 -6.31 -4.41
C ASP A 433 5.35 -7.70 -5.05
N TYR A 434 5.16 -8.79 -4.31
CA TYR A 434 5.18 -10.14 -4.84
C TYR A 434 4.01 -10.44 -5.81
N LYS A 435 2.90 -9.66 -5.77
CA LYS A 435 1.76 -9.75 -6.71
C LYS A 435 1.90 -8.84 -7.93
N ALA A 436 2.93 -7.97 -7.98
CA ALA A 436 3.13 -7.06 -9.11
C ALA A 436 3.15 -7.73 -10.49
N PRO A 437 3.81 -8.89 -10.72
CA PRO A 437 3.78 -9.55 -12.02
C PRO A 437 2.37 -10.03 -12.40
N VAL A 438 1.55 -10.46 -11.42
CA VAL A 438 0.18 -10.91 -11.65
C VAL A 438 -0.71 -9.74 -12.05
N ALA A 439 -0.66 -8.62 -11.31
CA ALA A 439 -1.41 -7.41 -11.65
C ALA A 439 -1.03 -6.87 -13.04
N THR A 440 0.26 -6.89 -13.37
CA THR A 440 0.75 -6.49 -14.69
C THR A 440 0.23 -7.40 -15.79
N ALA A 441 0.23 -8.72 -15.58
CA ALA A 441 -0.28 -9.69 -16.54
C ALA A 441 -1.79 -9.50 -16.79
N ILE A 442 -2.58 -9.26 -15.73
CA ILE A 442 -4.03 -8.99 -15.84
C ILE A 442 -4.27 -7.69 -16.61
N MET A 443 -3.51 -6.62 -16.31
CA MET A 443 -3.62 -5.35 -17.05
C MET A 443 -3.27 -5.54 -18.53
N LEU A 444 -2.19 -6.25 -18.86
CA LEU A 444 -1.81 -6.52 -20.25
C LEU A 444 -2.87 -7.37 -20.97
N LEU A 445 -3.46 -8.34 -20.28
CA LEU A 445 -4.58 -9.14 -20.80
C LEU A 445 -5.79 -8.25 -21.11
N MET A 446 -6.15 -7.34 -20.20
CA MET A 446 -7.24 -6.38 -20.41
C MET A 446 -6.98 -5.52 -21.66
N ILE A 447 -5.77 -4.96 -21.77
CA ILE A 447 -5.38 -4.14 -22.92
C ILE A 447 -5.44 -4.98 -24.22
N ALA A 448 -4.94 -6.21 -24.19
CA ALA A 448 -5.00 -7.12 -25.33
C ALA A 448 -6.45 -7.39 -25.77
N MET A 449 -7.37 -7.64 -24.83
CA MET A 449 -8.80 -7.81 -25.14
C MET A 449 -9.45 -6.55 -25.71
N MET A 450 -8.92 -5.36 -25.39
CA MET A 450 -9.46 -4.08 -25.92
C MET A 450 -8.84 -3.65 -27.25
N VAL A 451 -7.60 -4.11 -27.53
CA VAL A 451 -6.83 -3.69 -28.73
C VAL A 451 -7.06 -4.62 -29.91
N PHE A 452 -7.20 -5.92 -29.64
CA PHE A 452 -7.29 -6.92 -30.71
C PHE A 452 -8.74 -7.23 -31.08
N ASP A 453 -9.21 -6.75 -32.23
CA ASP A 453 -10.57 -6.92 -32.74
C ASP A 453 -10.98 -8.39 -32.98
N PHE A 454 -10.00 -9.33 -33.07
CA PHE A 454 -10.30 -10.76 -33.22
C PHE A 454 -10.84 -11.41 -31.92
N ILE A 455 -10.74 -10.70 -30.78
CA ILE A 455 -11.31 -11.15 -29.51
C ILE A 455 -12.71 -10.51 -29.41
N PRO A 456 -13.82 -11.28 -29.52
CA PRO A 456 -15.17 -10.72 -29.56
C PRO A 456 -15.65 -10.36 -28.15
N VAL A 457 -14.94 -9.45 -27.48
CA VAL A 457 -15.25 -8.99 -26.13
C VAL A 457 -15.42 -7.48 -26.13
N ALA A 458 -16.60 -7.01 -25.70
CA ALA A 458 -16.81 -5.58 -25.53
C ALA A 458 -15.84 -4.99 -24.49
N PRO A 459 -15.36 -3.75 -24.69
CA PRO A 459 -14.42 -3.09 -23.75
C PRO A 459 -14.88 -3.11 -22.29
N VAL A 460 -16.17 -2.90 -22.05
CA VAL A 460 -16.78 -2.98 -20.70
C VAL A 460 -16.57 -4.35 -20.07
N THR A 461 -16.82 -5.41 -20.85
CA THR A 461 -16.68 -6.80 -20.38
C THR A 461 -15.22 -7.12 -20.09
N ALA A 462 -14.28 -6.68 -20.93
CA ALA A 462 -12.84 -6.85 -20.71
C ALA A 462 -12.40 -6.22 -19.39
N VAL A 463 -12.87 -5.01 -19.09
CA VAL A 463 -12.55 -4.29 -17.86
C VAL A 463 -13.18 -4.96 -16.63
N ILE A 464 -14.44 -5.42 -16.71
CA ILE A 464 -15.09 -6.16 -15.61
C ILE A 464 -14.33 -7.45 -15.31
N ILE A 465 -13.98 -8.23 -16.33
CA ILE A 465 -13.20 -9.46 -16.16
C ILE A 465 -11.86 -9.15 -15.50
N ALA A 466 -11.15 -8.14 -15.97
CA ALA A 466 -9.86 -7.75 -15.38
C ALA A 466 -10.01 -7.29 -13.93
N GLY A 467 -11.00 -6.46 -13.62
CA GLY A 467 -11.31 -6.02 -12.26
C GLY A 467 -11.55 -7.20 -11.31
N LEU A 468 -12.40 -8.14 -11.71
CA LEU A 468 -12.66 -9.36 -10.94
C LEU A 468 -11.41 -10.23 -10.79
N LEU A 469 -10.64 -10.42 -11.86
CA LEU A 469 -9.39 -11.17 -11.80
C LEU A 469 -8.38 -10.57 -10.82
N THR A 470 -8.26 -9.24 -10.73
CA THR A 470 -7.36 -8.60 -9.76
C THR A 470 -7.78 -8.86 -8.31
N VAL A 471 -9.08 -8.92 -8.04
CA VAL A 471 -9.62 -9.23 -6.71
C VAL A 471 -9.39 -10.71 -6.37
N PHE A 472 -9.78 -11.63 -7.26
CA PHE A 472 -9.60 -13.08 -7.04
C PHE A 472 -8.13 -13.51 -7.01
N ALA A 473 -7.25 -12.87 -7.77
CA ALA A 473 -5.82 -13.13 -7.73
C ALA A 473 -5.14 -12.62 -6.44
N GLY A 474 -5.87 -11.95 -5.54
CA GLY A 474 -5.33 -11.42 -4.30
C GLY A 474 -4.38 -10.24 -4.51
N CYS A 475 -4.61 -9.40 -5.54
CA CYS A 475 -3.89 -8.15 -5.73
C CYS A 475 -4.30 -7.07 -4.71
N PHE A 476 -5.36 -7.33 -3.95
CA PHE A 476 -5.83 -6.55 -2.82
C PHE A 476 -5.81 -7.39 -1.56
N ARG A 477 -5.61 -6.76 -0.40
CA ARG A 477 -5.65 -7.46 0.89
C ARG A 477 -7.04 -7.98 1.24
N ASN A 478 -8.06 -7.21 0.88
CA ASN A 478 -9.46 -7.56 1.06
C ASN A 478 -10.30 -6.84 -0.01
N VAL A 479 -11.54 -7.26 -0.16
CA VAL A 479 -12.49 -6.67 -1.12
C VAL A 479 -12.72 -5.18 -0.81
N GLU A 480 -12.72 -4.81 0.45
CA GLU A 480 -12.92 -3.43 0.89
C GLU A 480 -11.79 -2.49 0.40
N ALA A 481 -10.55 -2.99 0.34
CA ALA A 481 -9.43 -2.25 -0.23
C ALA A 481 -9.65 -1.97 -1.74
N ALA A 482 -10.27 -2.90 -2.48
CA ALA A 482 -10.63 -2.66 -3.88
C ALA A 482 -11.71 -1.57 -4.01
N TYR A 483 -12.75 -1.60 -3.18
CA TYR A 483 -13.79 -0.56 -3.17
C TYR A 483 -13.23 0.83 -2.81
N LYS A 484 -12.25 0.93 -1.93
CA LYS A 484 -11.58 2.19 -1.56
C LYS A 484 -10.78 2.81 -2.72
N THR A 485 -10.41 2.05 -3.75
CA THR A 485 -9.71 2.60 -4.93
C THR A 485 -10.65 3.31 -5.91
N ILE A 486 -11.95 3.07 -5.78
CA ILE A 486 -12.96 3.65 -6.66
C ILE A 486 -13.18 5.13 -6.28
N ASN A 487 -13.00 6.01 -7.23
CA ASN A 487 -13.33 7.43 -7.05
C ASN A 487 -14.82 7.67 -7.28
N TRP A 488 -15.62 7.43 -6.23
CA TRP A 488 -17.08 7.58 -6.27
C TRP A 488 -17.53 9.00 -6.64
N GLU A 489 -16.77 10.02 -6.24
CA GLU A 489 -17.09 11.41 -6.61
C GLU A 489 -17.09 11.60 -8.12
N SER A 490 -16.06 11.11 -8.81
CA SER A 490 -15.99 11.18 -10.28
C SER A 490 -17.07 10.34 -10.96
N ILE A 491 -17.36 9.16 -10.42
CA ILE A 491 -18.39 8.25 -10.97
C ILE A 491 -19.77 8.90 -10.88
N VAL A 492 -20.15 9.38 -9.70
CA VAL A 492 -21.45 10.02 -9.46
C VAL A 492 -21.58 11.31 -10.29
N LEU A 493 -20.51 12.12 -10.35
CA LEU A 493 -20.48 13.32 -11.18
C LEU A 493 -20.82 13.01 -12.64
N ILE A 494 -20.09 12.04 -13.23
CA ILE A 494 -20.26 11.72 -14.65
C ILE A 494 -21.65 11.09 -14.88
N ALA A 495 -22.06 10.12 -14.07
CA ALA A 495 -23.35 9.47 -14.18
C ALA A 495 -24.53 10.46 -14.08
N ALA A 496 -24.43 11.46 -13.20
CA ALA A 496 -25.49 12.46 -13.01
C ALA A 496 -25.50 13.53 -14.12
N MET A 497 -24.34 13.80 -14.75
CA MET A 497 -24.24 14.83 -15.79
C MET A 497 -24.52 14.28 -17.22
N MET A 498 -24.43 12.97 -17.44
CA MET A 498 -24.67 12.36 -18.75
C MET A 498 -26.07 12.66 -19.33
N PRO A 499 -27.18 12.65 -18.57
CA PRO A 499 -28.50 12.92 -19.07
C PRO A 499 -28.76 14.42 -19.39
N MET A 500 -27.83 15.30 -19.02
CA MET A 500 -27.91 16.75 -19.16
C MET A 500 -27.50 17.24 -20.55
#